data_c27ad44bc828947a7cba606f89927956
#
_entry.id   c27ad44bc828947a7cba606f89927956
#
_cell.length_a   1.000
_cell.length_b   1.000
_cell.length_c   1.000
_cell.angle_alpha   90.00
_cell.angle_beta   90.00
_cell.angle_gamma   90.00
#
_symmetry.space_group_name_H-M   'P 1'
#
loop_
_entity.id
_entity.type
_entity.pdbx_description
1 polymer ?
#
loop_
_entity_poly.entity_id
_entity_poly.type
_entity_poly.pdbx_seq_one_letter_code
_entity_poly.pdbx_strand_id
1 'polypeptide(L)'
;NRLIFRETLFSSESMKNCIGGVILYDETIKQSSSSGKKIPQLISDSNAVPGIKVDTGAKVLASSSEEKITEGLDGLRERLKEYYKLGARFTKWRAVYVISKEYPSKLSIISNAHALARYAALAQENGMVPIVEPEVLMDGSHTAEDCYKKTSEVIKRCFEELILNKVDL
;
A
#
# COMPACT_ATOMS: atom_id res chain seq x y z
N ASN A 1 19.91 14.42 -5.95
CA ASN A 1 19.87 13.37 -7.00
C ASN A 1 18.52 12.64 -7.10
N ARG A 2 17.84 12.23 -5.98
CA ARG A 2 16.55 11.54 -6.02
C ARG A 2 15.42 12.40 -6.62
N LEU A 3 15.36 13.68 -6.31
CA LEU A 3 14.35 14.59 -6.85
C LEU A 3 14.50 14.76 -8.36
N ILE A 4 15.70 14.97 -8.85
CA ILE A 4 16.01 15.11 -10.30
C ILE A 4 15.58 13.83 -11.03
N PHE A 5 15.92 12.64 -10.50
CA PHE A 5 15.52 11.38 -11.10
C PHE A 5 13.99 11.24 -11.19
N ARG A 6 13.28 11.55 -10.10
CA ARG A 6 11.80 11.53 -10.05
C ARG A 6 11.20 12.51 -11.06
N GLU A 7 11.72 13.72 -11.13
CA GLU A 7 11.27 14.75 -12.06
C GLU A 7 11.45 14.30 -13.52
N THR A 8 12.63 13.77 -13.87
CA THR A 8 12.91 13.21 -15.19
C THR A 8 11.93 12.09 -15.55
N LEU A 9 11.66 11.19 -14.61
CA LEU A 9 10.72 10.10 -14.83
C LEU A 9 9.29 10.61 -15.07
N PHE A 10 8.80 11.49 -14.19
CA PHE A 10 7.41 11.97 -14.24
C PHE A 10 7.12 12.94 -15.40
N SER A 11 8.15 13.55 -15.99
CA SER A 11 8.03 14.41 -17.17
C SER A 11 8.36 13.71 -18.50
N SER A 12 8.68 12.42 -18.46
CA SER A 12 9.02 11.68 -19.69
C SER A 12 7.81 11.49 -20.60
N GLU A 13 8.05 11.47 -21.91
CA GLU A 13 6.99 11.22 -22.91
C GLU A 13 6.35 9.83 -22.71
N SER A 14 7.16 8.82 -22.36
CA SER A 14 6.69 7.47 -22.10
C SER A 14 5.70 7.38 -20.94
N MET A 15 5.79 8.27 -19.96
CA MET A 15 4.86 8.33 -18.83
C MET A 15 3.42 8.50 -19.30
N LYS A 16 3.17 9.40 -20.25
CA LYS A 16 1.84 9.69 -20.78
C LYS A 16 1.17 8.52 -21.46
N ASN A 17 1.97 7.63 -22.05
CA ASN A 17 1.48 6.54 -22.88
C ASN A 17 1.39 5.19 -22.14
N CYS A 18 2.17 5.02 -21.07
CA CYS A 18 2.37 3.70 -20.46
C CYS A 18 1.99 3.63 -18.98
N ILE A 19 1.88 4.77 -18.27
CA ILE A 19 1.70 4.78 -16.81
C ILE A 19 0.34 5.35 -16.43
N GLY A 20 -0.51 4.53 -15.82
CA GLY A 20 -1.83 4.94 -15.34
C GLY A 20 -1.81 5.61 -13.95
N GLY A 21 -0.83 5.30 -13.12
CA GLY A 21 -0.72 5.89 -11.78
C GLY A 21 0.65 5.72 -11.15
N VAL A 22 0.96 6.54 -10.15
CA VAL A 22 2.25 6.54 -9.46
C VAL A 22 2.03 6.57 -7.94
N ILE A 23 2.60 5.60 -7.24
CA ILE A 23 2.56 5.54 -5.78
C ILE A 23 3.74 6.32 -5.20
N LEU A 24 3.44 7.38 -4.49
CA LEU A 24 4.41 8.25 -3.85
C LEU A 24 4.65 7.86 -2.39
N TYR A 25 5.75 8.33 -1.82
CA TYR A 25 5.98 8.39 -0.37
C TYR A 25 5.60 9.77 0.18
N ASP A 26 5.39 9.87 1.50
CA ASP A 26 5.04 11.11 2.20
C ASP A 26 6.02 12.26 1.87
N GLU A 27 7.33 11.99 1.87
CA GLU A 27 8.34 12.98 1.43
C GLU A 27 8.06 13.48 0.01
N THR A 28 7.76 12.57 -0.91
CA THR A 28 7.70 12.89 -2.35
C THR A 28 6.42 13.63 -2.71
N ILE A 29 5.29 13.29 -2.12
CA ILE A 29 4.02 13.97 -2.42
C ILE A 29 4.03 15.44 -2.02
N LYS A 30 4.86 15.81 -1.04
CA LYS A 30 5.04 17.18 -0.53
C LYS A 30 6.06 18.01 -1.33
N GLN A 31 6.85 17.35 -2.19
CA GLN A 31 7.92 18.01 -2.97
C GLN A 31 7.38 18.81 -4.17
N SER A 32 8.23 19.72 -4.64
CA SER A 32 8.06 20.42 -5.90
C SER A 32 9.24 20.15 -6.83
N SER A 33 9.00 20.19 -8.14
CA SER A 33 10.03 20.09 -9.17
C SER A 33 10.96 21.30 -9.15
N SER A 34 12.01 21.27 -9.95
CA SER A 34 12.92 22.39 -10.19
C SER A 34 12.22 23.63 -10.76
N SER A 35 11.12 23.43 -11.49
CA SER A 35 10.26 24.49 -12.00
C SER A 35 9.24 25.04 -10.98
N GLY A 36 9.25 24.54 -9.74
CA GLY A 36 8.30 24.92 -8.69
C GLY A 36 6.94 24.22 -8.74
N LYS A 37 6.67 23.37 -9.75
CA LYS A 37 5.42 22.63 -9.86
C LYS A 37 5.38 21.49 -8.83
N LYS A 38 4.26 21.27 -8.15
CA LYS A 38 4.08 20.15 -7.21
C LYS A 38 4.19 18.81 -7.93
N ILE A 39 4.85 17.83 -7.30
CA ILE A 39 5.04 16.48 -7.88
C ILE A 39 3.69 15.80 -8.25
N PRO A 40 2.63 15.83 -7.44
CA PRO A 40 1.35 15.30 -7.85
C PRO A 40 0.77 15.97 -9.10
N GLN A 41 0.95 17.29 -9.25
CA GLN A 41 0.50 17.99 -10.44
C GLN A 41 1.30 17.60 -11.69
N LEU A 42 2.61 17.38 -11.55
CA LEU A 42 3.46 16.92 -12.64
C LEU A 42 3.01 15.55 -13.16
N ILE A 43 2.62 14.64 -12.24
CA ILE A 43 2.09 13.32 -12.56
C ILE A 43 0.74 13.46 -13.28
N SER A 44 -0.16 14.29 -12.79
CA SER A 44 -1.49 14.52 -13.39
C SER A 44 -1.40 15.12 -14.79
N ASP A 45 -0.45 16.03 -15.03
CA ASP A 45 -0.20 16.62 -16.35
C ASP A 45 0.32 15.58 -17.36
N SER A 46 0.82 14.46 -16.88
CA SER A 46 1.24 13.32 -17.69
C SER A 46 0.13 12.25 -17.83
N ASN A 47 -1.13 12.59 -17.58
CA ASN A 47 -2.30 11.71 -17.63
C ASN A 47 -2.23 10.51 -16.65
N ALA A 48 -1.38 10.57 -15.64
CA ALA A 48 -1.30 9.55 -14.60
C ALA A 48 -1.95 10.01 -13.29
N VAL A 49 -2.44 9.08 -12.50
CA VAL A 49 -3.09 9.35 -11.22
C VAL A 49 -2.05 9.32 -10.09
N PRO A 50 -1.93 10.36 -9.25
CA PRO A 50 -1.10 10.31 -8.06
C PRO A 50 -1.71 9.38 -6.99
N GLY A 51 -0.90 8.52 -6.41
CA GLY A 51 -1.23 7.67 -5.28
C GLY A 51 -0.20 7.81 -4.16
N ILE A 52 -0.49 7.22 -3.02
CA ILE A 52 0.35 7.36 -1.82
C ILE A 52 0.44 6.06 -1.02
N LYS A 53 1.66 5.66 -0.65
CA LYS A 53 1.88 4.61 0.34
C LYS A 53 1.65 5.18 1.74
N VAL A 54 0.68 4.62 2.46
CA VAL A 54 0.21 5.17 3.73
C VAL A 54 0.60 4.36 4.96
N ASP A 55 1.04 3.11 4.79
CA ASP A 55 1.61 2.36 5.90
C ASP A 55 2.97 2.94 6.33
N THR A 56 3.33 2.70 7.58
CA THR A 56 4.61 3.14 8.17
C THR A 56 5.67 2.02 8.21
N GLY A 57 5.39 0.91 7.54
CA GLY A 57 6.30 -0.23 7.38
C GLY A 57 5.95 -1.42 8.26
N ALA A 58 6.50 -2.56 7.87
CA ALA A 58 6.36 -3.82 8.59
C ALA A 58 7.32 -3.87 9.78
N LYS A 59 6.78 -4.16 10.95
CA LYS A 59 7.51 -4.35 12.22
C LYS A 59 7.43 -5.80 12.66
N VAL A 60 8.27 -6.19 13.60
CA VAL A 60 8.17 -7.53 14.21
C VAL A 60 6.83 -7.65 14.92
N LEU A 61 6.10 -8.72 14.63
CA LEU A 61 4.86 -9.03 15.34
C LEU A 61 5.18 -9.43 16.78
N ALA A 62 4.55 -8.76 17.74
CA ALA A 62 4.72 -9.11 19.15
C ALA A 62 4.42 -10.59 19.36
N SER A 63 5.24 -11.25 20.15
CA SER A 63 5.19 -12.70 20.42
C SER A 63 5.60 -13.60 19.24
N SER A 64 6.13 -13.04 18.14
CA SER A 64 6.70 -13.81 17.02
C SER A 64 7.96 -13.12 16.52
N SER A 65 9.10 -13.82 16.49
CA SER A 65 10.38 -13.24 16.04
C SER A 65 10.51 -13.12 14.51
N GLU A 66 9.77 -13.91 13.77
CA GLU A 66 9.90 -14.04 12.30
C GLU A 66 8.78 -13.38 11.53
N GLU A 67 7.62 -13.21 12.15
CA GLU A 67 6.46 -12.63 11.50
C GLU A 67 6.43 -11.11 11.63
N LYS A 68 5.73 -10.48 10.72
CA LYS A 68 5.59 -9.02 10.67
C LYS A 68 4.13 -8.60 10.83
N ILE A 69 3.97 -7.43 11.44
CA ILE A 69 2.73 -6.64 11.42
C ILE A 69 3.01 -5.30 10.73
N THR A 70 2.18 -4.89 9.82
CA THR A 70 2.32 -3.58 9.20
C THR A 70 1.57 -2.55 10.02
N GLU A 71 2.28 -1.49 10.39
CA GLU A 71 1.77 -0.39 11.21
C GLU A 71 1.40 0.83 10.36
N GLY A 72 0.70 1.80 10.96
CA GLY A 72 0.37 3.07 10.33
C GLY A 72 -1.08 3.50 10.45
N LEU A 73 -1.92 2.82 11.25
CA LEU A 73 -3.32 3.22 11.48
C LEU A 73 -3.45 4.45 12.35
N ASP A 74 -2.49 4.69 13.25
CA ASP A 74 -2.52 5.86 14.13
C ASP A 74 -2.38 7.15 13.33
N GLY A 75 -3.33 8.07 13.52
CA GLY A 75 -3.40 9.34 12.78
C GLY A 75 -3.64 9.18 11.27
N LEU A 76 -4.03 8.00 10.79
CA LEU A 76 -4.19 7.74 9.36
C LEU A 76 -5.32 8.59 8.75
N ARG A 77 -6.44 8.79 9.45
CA ARG A 77 -7.57 9.59 8.95
C ARG A 77 -7.14 11.03 8.60
N GLU A 78 -6.33 11.65 9.44
CA GLU A 78 -5.83 13.00 9.24
C GLU A 78 -4.82 13.05 8.09
N ARG A 79 -3.91 12.07 8.01
CA ARG A 79 -2.96 11.95 6.89
C ARG A 79 -3.66 11.74 5.56
N LEU A 80 -4.72 10.92 5.50
CA LEU A 80 -5.49 10.69 4.28
C LEU A 80 -6.16 11.99 3.79
N LYS A 81 -6.73 12.80 4.69
CA LYS A 81 -7.29 14.11 4.34
C LYS A 81 -6.23 15.04 3.73
N GLU A 82 -5.04 15.04 4.31
CA GLU A 82 -3.91 15.82 3.80
C GLU A 82 -3.48 15.33 2.40
N TYR A 83 -3.29 14.03 2.24
CA TYR A 83 -2.86 13.45 0.96
C TYR A 83 -3.88 13.67 -0.16
N TYR A 84 -5.16 13.58 0.14
CA TYR A 84 -6.21 13.90 -0.83
C TYR A 84 -6.11 15.35 -1.31
N LYS A 85 -5.91 16.30 -0.37
CA LYS A 85 -5.71 17.73 -0.69
C LYS A 85 -4.44 17.95 -1.52
N LEU A 86 -3.40 17.15 -1.30
CA LEU A 86 -2.16 17.20 -2.08
C LEU A 86 -2.29 16.58 -3.49
N GLY A 87 -3.40 15.93 -3.79
CA GLY A 87 -3.69 15.39 -5.12
C GLY A 87 -3.74 13.86 -5.21
N ALA A 88 -3.48 13.11 -4.13
CA ALA A 88 -3.63 11.66 -4.14
C ALA A 88 -5.09 11.25 -4.39
N ARG A 89 -5.29 10.17 -5.17
CA ARG A 89 -6.60 9.60 -5.48
C ARG A 89 -6.68 8.10 -5.19
N PHE A 90 -5.55 7.47 -4.94
CA PHE A 90 -5.50 6.09 -4.47
C PHE A 90 -4.38 5.92 -3.43
N THR A 91 -4.48 4.87 -2.66
CA THR A 91 -3.58 4.58 -1.54
C THR A 91 -3.05 3.17 -1.64
N LYS A 92 -1.91 2.90 -1.00
CA LYS A 92 -1.34 1.57 -0.89
C LYS A 92 -0.98 1.25 0.55
N TRP A 93 -1.30 0.02 0.96
CA TRP A 93 -0.84 -0.58 2.21
C TRP A 93 -0.45 -2.03 1.97
N ARG A 94 0.79 -2.39 2.32
CA ARG A 94 1.34 -3.72 2.14
C ARG A 94 1.48 -4.44 3.47
N ALA A 95 0.89 -5.61 3.59
CA ALA A 95 1.21 -6.60 4.62
C ALA A 95 2.05 -7.71 4.02
N VAL A 96 2.99 -8.29 4.78
CA VAL A 96 3.88 -9.34 4.30
C VAL A 96 3.79 -10.58 5.17
N TYR A 97 3.76 -11.76 4.52
CA TYR A 97 3.67 -13.05 5.18
C TYR A 97 4.76 -13.98 4.68
N VAL A 98 5.52 -14.53 5.62
CA VAL A 98 6.56 -15.55 5.34
C VAL A 98 5.91 -16.93 5.36
N ILE A 99 6.37 -17.84 4.50
CA ILE A 99 5.94 -19.24 4.52
C ILE A 99 7.02 -20.09 5.18
N SER A 100 6.63 -20.85 6.17
CA SER A 100 7.42 -21.94 6.77
C SER A 100 6.48 -23.06 7.24
N LYS A 101 7.01 -24.04 7.97
CA LYS A 101 6.21 -25.10 8.55
C LYS A 101 5.13 -24.56 9.51
N GLU A 102 5.42 -23.48 10.23
CA GLU A 102 4.55 -22.89 11.27
C GLU A 102 3.93 -21.56 10.85
N TYR A 103 4.43 -20.92 9.80
CA TYR A 103 4.02 -19.59 9.36
C TYR A 103 3.37 -19.61 7.97
N PRO A 104 2.51 -18.61 7.65
CA PRO A 104 2.02 -17.59 8.57
C PRO A 104 1.10 -18.17 9.64
N SER A 105 1.22 -17.66 10.87
CA SER A 105 0.34 -18.03 11.98
C SER A 105 -1.05 -17.39 11.83
N LYS A 106 -2.06 -17.96 12.50
CA LYS A 106 -3.39 -17.35 12.56
C LYS A 106 -3.35 -15.92 13.12
N LEU A 107 -2.49 -15.66 14.10
CA LEU A 107 -2.32 -14.32 14.67
C LEU A 107 -1.85 -13.32 13.61
N SER A 108 -0.82 -13.65 12.85
CA SER A 108 -0.29 -12.79 11.79
C SER A 108 -1.34 -12.53 10.70
N ILE A 109 -2.03 -13.59 10.25
CA ILE A 109 -3.07 -13.48 9.20
C ILE A 109 -4.21 -12.57 9.67
N ILE A 110 -4.76 -12.80 10.85
CA ILE A 110 -5.90 -12.04 11.38
C ILE A 110 -5.52 -10.58 11.62
N SER A 111 -4.39 -10.33 12.28
CA SER A 111 -3.98 -8.97 12.65
C SER A 111 -3.69 -8.10 11.44
N ASN A 112 -2.99 -8.64 10.43
CA ASN A 112 -2.73 -7.89 9.21
C ASN A 112 -3.98 -7.73 8.33
N ALA A 113 -4.83 -8.75 8.21
CA ALA A 113 -6.09 -8.65 7.47
C ALA A 113 -7.01 -7.58 8.08
N HIS A 114 -7.11 -7.54 9.41
CA HIS A 114 -7.87 -6.51 10.12
C HIS A 114 -7.30 -5.09 9.88
N ALA A 115 -5.97 -4.95 9.95
CA ALA A 115 -5.32 -3.67 9.66
C ALA A 115 -5.56 -3.20 8.22
N LEU A 116 -5.46 -4.11 7.24
CA LEU A 116 -5.73 -3.86 5.82
C LEU A 116 -7.19 -3.40 5.61
N ALA A 117 -8.15 -4.04 6.25
CA ALA A 117 -9.55 -3.69 6.11
C ALA A 117 -9.88 -2.32 6.74
N ARG A 118 -9.36 -2.03 7.93
CA ARG A 118 -9.52 -0.71 8.57
C ARG A 118 -8.90 0.41 7.74
N TYR A 119 -7.72 0.18 7.21
CA TYR A 119 -7.06 1.11 6.31
C TYR A 119 -7.91 1.38 5.07
N ALA A 120 -8.42 0.32 4.43
CA ALA A 120 -9.21 0.44 3.21
C ALA A 120 -10.49 1.25 3.44
N ALA A 121 -11.21 0.98 4.53
CA ALA A 121 -12.39 1.76 4.92
C ALA A 121 -12.06 3.25 5.12
N LEU A 122 -10.95 3.57 5.80
CA LEU A 122 -10.49 4.94 5.98
C LEU A 122 -10.10 5.63 4.66
N ALA A 123 -9.50 4.89 3.72
CA ALA A 123 -9.18 5.43 2.40
C ALA A 123 -10.45 5.78 1.61
N GLN A 124 -11.45 4.89 1.59
CA GLN A 124 -12.73 5.14 0.93
C GLN A 124 -13.52 6.28 1.59
N GLU A 125 -13.51 6.38 2.92
CA GLU A 125 -14.09 7.53 3.65
C GLU A 125 -13.53 8.88 3.14
N ASN A 126 -12.28 8.89 2.71
CA ASN A 126 -11.60 10.07 2.19
C ASN A 126 -11.61 10.18 0.65
N GLY A 127 -12.45 9.40 -0.04
CA GLY A 127 -12.63 9.46 -1.49
C GLY A 127 -11.44 8.91 -2.29
N MET A 128 -10.65 8.00 -1.72
CA MET A 128 -9.50 7.38 -2.37
C MET A 128 -9.70 5.87 -2.53
N VAL A 129 -9.22 5.33 -3.64
CA VAL A 129 -9.23 3.88 -3.91
C VAL A 129 -8.10 3.21 -3.13
N PRO A 130 -8.38 2.21 -2.27
CA PRO A 130 -7.33 1.49 -1.55
C PRO A 130 -6.75 0.34 -2.38
N ILE A 131 -5.42 0.27 -2.51
CA ILE A 131 -4.73 -0.94 -2.92
C ILE A 131 -4.43 -1.74 -1.65
N VAL A 132 -5.16 -2.83 -1.48
CA VAL A 132 -5.05 -3.77 -0.36
C VAL A 132 -4.08 -4.88 -0.77
N GLU A 133 -2.88 -4.90 -0.19
CA GLU A 133 -1.79 -5.79 -0.63
C GLU A 133 -1.41 -6.79 0.49
N PRO A 134 -2.13 -7.93 0.61
CA PRO A 134 -1.71 -9.03 1.47
C PRO A 134 -0.70 -9.90 0.71
N GLU A 135 0.59 -9.57 0.83
CA GLU A 135 1.65 -10.23 0.07
C GLU A 135 2.22 -11.45 0.80
N VAL A 136 1.97 -12.63 0.26
CA VAL A 136 2.65 -13.85 0.68
C VAL A 136 3.97 -13.94 -0.09
N LEU A 137 5.10 -13.95 0.65
CA LEU A 137 6.42 -13.93 0.04
C LEU A 137 6.71 -15.27 -0.66
N MET A 138 7.19 -15.18 -1.89
CA MET A 138 7.53 -16.37 -2.67
C MET A 138 8.94 -16.91 -2.39
N ASP A 139 9.74 -16.16 -1.64
CA ASP A 139 11.10 -16.57 -1.26
C ASP A 139 11.05 -17.64 -0.17
N GLY A 140 11.89 -18.68 -0.30
CA GLY A 140 11.98 -19.76 0.68
C GLY A 140 12.14 -21.13 0.03
N SER A 141 11.99 -22.18 0.84
CA SER A 141 12.11 -23.59 0.41
C SER A 141 10.77 -24.29 0.22
N HIS A 142 9.66 -23.56 0.36
CA HIS A 142 8.31 -24.09 0.18
C HIS A 142 7.98 -24.33 -1.29
N THR A 143 7.01 -25.22 -1.55
CA THR A 143 6.56 -25.52 -2.91
C THR A 143 5.58 -24.48 -3.44
N ALA A 144 5.36 -24.44 -4.74
CA ALA A 144 4.31 -23.62 -5.35
C ALA A 144 2.91 -23.96 -4.80
N GLU A 145 2.67 -25.24 -4.47
CA GLU A 145 1.40 -25.69 -3.87
C GLU A 145 1.23 -25.12 -2.45
N ASP A 146 2.27 -25.10 -1.63
CA ASP A 146 2.24 -24.49 -0.31
C ASP A 146 1.98 -22.98 -0.41
N CYS A 147 2.64 -22.31 -1.35
CA CYS A 147 2.42 -20.90 -1.61
C CYS A 147 0.96 -20.63 -2.01
N TYR A 148 0.41 -21.41 -2.92
CA TYR A 148 -1.00 -21.31 -3.33
C TYR A 148 -1.96 -21.47 -2.15
N LYS A 149 -1.76 -22.51 -1.32
CA LYS A 149 -2.61 -22.78 -0.13
C LYS A 149 -2.58 -21.60 0.85
N LYS A 150 -1.37 -21.11 1.16
CA LYS A 150 -1.22 -20.01 2.11
C LYS A 150 -1.73 -18.68 1.55
N THR A 151 -1.50 -18.40 0.29
CA THR A 151 -2.06 -17.21 -0.38
C THR A 151 -3.58 -17.25 -0.38
N SER A 152 -4.18 -18.40 -0.69
CA SER A 152 -5.64 -18.57 -0.65
C SER A 152 -6.22 -18.34 0.74
N GLU A 153 -5.56 -18.86 1.80
CA GLU A 153 -5.96 -18.65 3.19
C GLU A 153 -5.91 -17.17 3.58
N VAL A 154 -4.80 -16.49 3.26
CA VAL A 154 -4.57 -15.07 3.56
C VAL A 154 -5.59 -14.19 2.82
N ILE A 155 -5.78 -14.42 1.52
CA ILE A 155 -6.74 -13.65 0.70
C ILE A 155 -8.15 -13.83 1.22
N LYS A 156 -8.58 -15.08 1.50
CA LYS A 156 -9.90 -15.35 2.06
C LYS A 156 -10.12 -14.56 3.35
N ARG A 157 -9.19 -14.62 4.29
CA ARG A 157 -9.30 -13.87 5.54
C ARG A 157 -9.33 -12.35 5.29
N CYS A 158 -8.56 -11.86 4.34
CA CYS A 158 -8.56 -10.45 4.00
C CYS A 158 -9.94 -9.99 3.49
N PHE A 159 -10.57 -10.74 2.59
CA PHE A 159 -11.93 -10.44 2.12
C PHE A 159 -12.98 -10.50 3.23
N GLU A 160 -12.90 -11.48 4.13
CA GLU A 160 -13.79 -11.54 5.30
C GLU A 160 -13.69 -10.26 6.15
N GLU A 161 -12.48 -9.76 6.39
CA GLU A 161 -12.28 -8.52 7.14
C GLU A 161 -12.74 -7.28 6.36
N LEU A 162 -12.51 -7.21 5.05
CA LEU A 162 -13.00 -6.12 4.20
C LEU A 162 -14.53 -6.01 4.26
N ILE A 163 -15.22 -7.13 4.16
CA ILE A 163 -16.70 -7.20 4.26
C ILE A 163 -17.16 -6.74 5.66
N LEU A 164 -16.52 -7.24 6.73
CA LEU A 164 -16.84 -6.84 8.11
C LEU A 164 -16.66 -5.33 8.35
N ASN A 165 -15.65 -4.74 7.74
CA ASN A 165 -15.38 -3.31 7.82
C ASN A 165 -16.18 -2.48 6.80
N LYS A 166 -17.12 -3.09 6.07
CA LYS A 166 -17.99 -2.45 5.09
C LYS A 166 -17.22 -1.70 4.00
N VAL A 167 -16.08 -2.27 3.58
CA VAL A 167 -15.32 -1.77 2.44
C VAL A 167 -16.10 -2.11 1.18
N ASP A 168 -16.26 -1.14 0.29
CA ASP A 168 -16.83 -1.33 -1.05
C ASP A 168 -15.78 -2.06 -1.91
N LEU A 169 -16.15 -3.23 -2.47
CA LEU A 169 -15.25 -4.18 -3.14
C LEU A 169 -15.29 -4.03 -4.67
#